data_2b61f426f3685e48e68c0b5b71f7ff78
#
_entry.id   2b61f426f3685e48e68c0b5b71f7ff78
#
_cell.length_a   1.000
_cell.length_b   1.000
_cell.length_c   1.000
_cell.angle_alpha   90.00
_cell.angle_beta   90.00
_cell.angle_gamma   90.00
#
_symmetry.space_group_name_H-M   'P 1'
#
loop_
_entity.id
_entity.type
_entity.pdbx_description
1 polymer ?
#
loop_
_entity_poly.entity_id
_entity_poly.type
_entity_poly.pdbx_seq_one_letter_code
_entity_poly.pdbx_strand_id
1 'polypeptide(L)'
;MAALTAIIPARGGSKGVPRKNIRDLAGYPLIAYTIIACQKCSGIERIIVSTDDVEIAEIASRFGAEVPFLRPEEYAQDNSTDLDVIKHFYSVEGAQDLALVRPT
;
A
#
# COMPACT_ATOMS: atom_id res chain seq x y z
N MET A 1 11.38 9.38 -19.75
CA MET A 1 11.40 8.19 -18.88
C MET A 1 9.99 7.88 -18.40
N ALA A 2 9.63 6.62 -18.44
CA ALA A 2 8.33 6.21 -17.93
C ALA A 2 8.28 6.40 -16.41
N ALA A 3 7.25 7.09 -15.95
CA ALA A 3 7.03 7.26 -14.52
C ALA A 3 6.32 6.03 -13.97
N LEU A 4 6.73 5.58 -12.79
CA LEU A 4 6.12 4.45 -12.12
C LEU A 4 5.19 4.92 -11.02
N THR A 5 4.12 4.17 -10.83
CA THR A 5 3.27 4.28 -9.63
C THR A 5 3.62 3.14 -8.71
N ALA A 6 4.06 3.46 -7.49
CA ALA A 6 4.31 2.44 -6.49
C ALA A 6 2.98 2.06 -5.84
N ILE A 7 2.70 0.76 -5.73
CA ILE A 7 1.54 0.28 -5.01
C ILE A 7 2.02 -0.54 -3.82
N ILE A 8 1.57 -0.18 -2.63
CA ILE A 8 1.99 -0.80 -1.37
C ILE A 8 0.77 -1.51 -0.79
N PRO A 9 0.72 -2.85 -0.86
CA PRO A 9 -0.39 -3.59 -0.25
C PRO A 9 -0.21 -3.64 1.27
N ALA A 10 -1.26 -3.28 2.00
CA ALA A 10 -1.20 -3.19 3.46
C ALA A 10 -2.56 -3.55 4.08
N ARG A 11 -2.82 -4.86 4.26
CA ARG A 11 -4.05 -5.32 4.90
C ARG A 11 -4.03 -5.02 6.40
N GLY A 12 -5.21 -4.75 6.95
CA GLY A 12 -5.37 -4.62 8.41
C GLY A 12 -5.25 -5.95 9.12
N GLY A 13 -5.82 -7.02 8.54
CA GLY A 13 -5.76 -8.36 9.09
C GLY A 13 -4.61 -9.15 8.53
N SER A 14 -3.46 -9.10 9.16
CA SER A 14 -2.27 -9.83 8.74
C SER A 14 -2.20 -11.17 9.47
N LYS A 15 -1.96 -12.24 8.73
CA LYS A 15 -1.86 -13.58 9.32
C LYS A 15 -0.67 -13.62 10.28
N GLY A 16 -0.92 -14.00 11.53
CA GLY A 16 0.10 -14.12 12.55
C GLY A 16 0.42 -12.85 13.32
N VAL A 17 0.40 -11.69 12.69
CA VAL A 17 0.66 -10.41 13.34
C VAL A 17 -0.40 -9.41 12.91
N PRO A 18 -1.53 -9.31 13.64
CA PRO A 18 -2.58 -8.35 13.29
C PRO A 18 -2.02 -6.93 13.26
N ARG A 19 -2.43 -6.17 12.24
CA ARG A 19 -2.07 -4.77 12.07
C ARG A 19 -0.57 -4.51 12.07
N LYS A 20 0.22 -5.43 11.55
CA LYS A 20 1.68 -5.29 11.52
C LYS A 20 2.14 -4.03 10.78
N ASN A 21 1.35 -3.55 9.81
CA ASN A 21 1.73 -2.42 8.96
C ASN A 21 1.74 -1.09 9.71
N ILE A 22 1.05 -1.01 10.85
CA ILE A 22 1.03 0.21 11.68
C ILE A 22 1.69 0.00 13.01
N ARG A 23 2.32 -1.14 13.22
CA ARG A 23 3.04 -1.42 14.43
C ARG A 23 4.31 -0.58 14.49
N ASP A 24 4.56 0.06 15.64
CA ASP A 24 5.73 0.91 15.80
C ASP A 24 7.03 0.13 15.66
N LEU A 25 7.95 0.70 14.89
CA LEU A 25 9.30 0.20 14.75
C LEU A 25 10.23 1.40 14.86
N ALA A 26 10.98 1.47 15.96
CA ALA A 26 11.89 2.59 16.23
C ALA A 26 11.20 3.95 16.14
N GLY A 27 9.97 4.05 16.64
CA GLY A 27 9.23 5.30 16.74
C GLY A 27 8.28 5.60 15.58
N TYR A 28 8.28 4.79 14.51
CA TYR A 28 7.42 5.00 13.35
C TYR A 28 6.67 3.72 12.99
N PRO A 29 5.44 3.84 12.44
CA PRO A 29 4.75 2.67 11.92
C PRO A 29 5.55 2.00 10.80
N LEU A 30 5.47 0.68 10.72
CA LEU A 30 6.21 -0.06 9.68
C LEU A 30 5.95 0.47 8.27
N ILE A 31 4.70 0.78 7.95
CA ILE A 31 4.33 1.25 6.61
C ILE A 31 5.01 2.58 6.27
N ALA A 32 5.32 3.41 7.26
CA ALA A 32 5.96 4.70 7.03
C ALA A 32 7.34 4.55 6.40
N TYR A 33 8.09 3.53 6.81
CA TYR A 33 9.42 3.29 6.23
C TYR A 33 9.34 2.98 4.75
N THR A 34 8.34 2.17 4.35
CA THR A 34 8.15 1.82 2.95
C THR A 34 7.75 3.05 2.12
N ILE A 35 6.85 3.87 2.65
CA ILE A 35 6.41 5.10 1.98
C ILE A 35 7.59 6.05 1.78
N ILE A 36 8.39 6.26 2.82
CA ILE A 36 9.54 7.16 2.76
C ILE A 36 10.57 6.64 1.77
N ALA A 37 10.82 5.32 1.76
CA ALA A 37 11.73 4.73 0.80
C ALA A 37 11.28 4.98 -0.64
N CYS A 38 9.98 4.87 -0.92
CA CYS A 38 9.42 5.16 -2.23
C CYS A 38 9.57 6.63 -2.61
N GLN A 39 9.41 7.54 -1.64
CA GLN A 39 9.56 8.97 -1.88
C GLN A 39 10.99 9.34 -2.31
N LYS A 40 11.97 8.54 -1.93
CA LYS A 40 13.37 8.77 -2.29
C LYS A 40 13.73 8.18 -3.65
N CYS A 41 12.84 7.43 -4.27
CA CYS A 41 13.08 6.84 -5.58
C CYS A 41 12.67 7.82 -6.68
N SER A 42 13.62 8.31 -7.47
CA SER A 42 13.34 9.34 -8.47
C SER A 42 12.42 8.87 -9.60
N GLY A 43 12.33 7.57 -9.84
CA GLY A 43 11.47 7.01 -10.89
C GLY A 43 10.01 6.80 -10.46
N ILE A 44 9.69 7.03 -9.20
CA ILE A 44 8.33 6.84 -8.69
C ILE A 44 7.62 8.19 -8.58
N GLU A 45 6.54 8.36 -9.34
CA GLU A 45 5.75 9.60 -9.35
C GLU A 45 4.62 9.58 -8.32
N ARG A 46 3.97 8.43 -8.17
CA ARG A 46 2.83 8.29 -7.27
C ARG A 46 3.08 7.14 -6.32
N ILE A 47 2.61 7.29 -5.09
CA ILE A 47 2.70 6.24 -4.07
C ILE A 47 1.28 5.97 -3.60
N ILE A 48 0.80 4.76 -3.87
CA ILE A 48 -0.56 4.33 -3.53
C ILE A 48 -0.46 3.27 -2.45
N VAL A 49 -1.21 3.42 -1.38
CA VAL A 49 -1.38 2.36 -0.38
C VAL A 49 -2.73 1.70 -0.62
N SER A 50 -2.71 0.40 -0.87
CA SER A 50 -3.92 -0.40 -1.05
C SER A 50 -4.22 -1.12 0.25
N THR A 51 -5.25 -0.68 0.96
CA THR A 51 -5.61 -1.22 2.26
C THR A 51 -7.13 -1.33 2.39
N ASP A 52 -7.57 -2.23 3.26
CA ASP A 52 -8.97 -2.37 3.67
C ASP A 52 -9.23 -1.69 5.01
N ASP A 53 -8.22 -1.09 5.64
CA ASP A 53 -8.26 -0.59 7.01
C ASP A 53 -8.19 0.93 7.04
N VAL A 54 -9.18 1.58 7.63
CA VAL A 54 -9.27 3.04 7.69
C VAL A 54 -8.10 3.65 8.46
N GLU A 55 -7.65 3.00 9.54
CA GLU A 55 -6.55 3.52 10.33
C GLU A 55 -5.23 3.49 9.56
N ILE A 56 -4.99 2.40 8.83
CA ILE A 56 -3.81 2.31 7.95
C ILE A 56 -3.88 3.39 6.87
N ALA A 57 -5.07 3.61 6.29
CA ALA A 57 -5.27 4.64 5.29
C ALA A 57 -4.94 6.04 5.83
N GLU A 58 -5.37 6.35 7.04
CA GLU A 58 -5.08 7.64 7.67
C GLU A 58 -3.58 7.82 7.90
N ILE A 59 -2.93 6.80 8.42
CA ILE A 59 -1.49 6.85 8.69
C ILE A 59 -0.72 7.01 7.37
N ALA A 60 -1.08 6.25 6.34
CA ALA A 60 -0.44 6.35 5.04
C ALA A 60 -0.55 7.76 4.46
N SER A 61 -1.73 8.36 4.58
CA SER A 61 -1.96 9.72 4.09
C SER A 61 -1.08 10.74 4.82
N ARG A 62 -0.88 10.56 6.12
CA ARG A 62 -0.02 11.46 6.91
C ARG A 62 1.42 11.43 6.44
N PHE A 63 1.88 10.30 5.92
CA PHE A 63 3.24 10.16 5.42
C PHE A 63 3.38 10.46 3.93
N GLY A 64 2.30 10.92 3.29
CA GLY A 64 2.37 11.42 1.93
C GLY A 64 1.93 10.44 0.84
N ALA A 65 1.42 9.27 1.20
CA ALA A 65 0.87 8.34 0.23
C ALA A 65 -0.57 8.69 -0.12
N GLU A 66 -1.02 8.24 -1.29
CA GLU A 66 -2.42 8.37 -1.70
C GLU A 66 -3.18 7.10 -1.32
N VAL A 67 -4.41 7.27 -0.86
CA VAL A 67 -5.31 6.13 -0.61
C VAL A 67 -6.62 6.45 -1.30
N PRO A 68 -6.68 6.27 -2.63
CA PRO A 68 -7.86 6.69 -3.41
C PRO A 68 -9.09 5.80 -3.19
N PHE A 69 -8.91 4.66 -2.54
CA PHE A 69 -9.99 3.70 -2.28
C PHE A 69 -9.67 2.88 -1.05
N LEU A 70 -10.70 2.25 -0.47
CA LEU A 70 -10.49 1.16 0.46
C LEU A 70 -10.70 -0.15 -0.31
N ARG A 71 -9.78 -1.10 -0.13
CA ARG A 71 -9.83 -2.37 -0.84
C ARG A 71 -11.03 -3.18 -0.35
N PRO A 72 -11.89 -3.68 -1.26
CA PRO A 72 -13.04 -4.50 -0.86
C PRO A 72 -12.59 -5.77 -0.14
N GLU A 73 -13.45 -6.28 0.74
CA GLU A 73 -13.15 -7.47 1.53
C GLU A 73 -12.73 -8.65 0.66
N GLU A 74 -13.37 -8.83 -0.49
CA GLU A 74 -13.05 -9.93 -1.42
C GLU A 74 -11.61 -9.89 -1.93
N TYR A 75 -10.97 -8.72 -1.91
CA TYR A 75 -9.57 -8.55 -2.30
C TYR A 75 -8.64 -8.37 -1.11
N ALA A 76 -9.14 -8.55 0.12
CA ALA A 76 -8.38 -8.34 1.35
C ALA A 76 -8.33 -9.58 2.24
N GLN A 77 -8.61 -10.75 1.69
CA GLN A 77 -8.59 -12.02 2.40
C GLN A 77 -7.15 -12.50 2.63
N ASP A 78 -6.97 -13.42 3.57
CA ASP A 78 -5.66 -14.03 3.80
C ASP A 78 -5.10 -14.70 2.56
N ASN A 79 -5.96 -15.21 1.68
CA ASN A 79 -5.55 -15.86 0.44
C ASN A 79 -5.51 -14.91 -0.76
N SER A 80 -5.72 -13.61 -0.54
CA SER A 80 -5.60 -12.63 -1.63
C SER A 80 -4.15 -12.51 -2.08
N THR A 81 -3.96 -12.44 -3.40
CA THR A 81 -2.64 -12.40 -4.01
C THR A 81 -2.26 -10.99 -4.43
N ASP A 82 -0.99 -10.80 -4.78
CA ASP A 82 -0.54 -9.53 -5.37
C ASP A 82 -1.31 -9.22 -6.64
N LEU A 83 -1.65 -10.26 -7.41
CA LEU A 83 -2.45 -10.08 -8.62
C LEU A 83 -3.84 -9.52 -8.31
N ASP A 84 -4.45 -9.95 -7.21
CA ASP A 84 -5.74 -9.42 -6.78
C ASP A 84 -5.65 -7.93 -6.46
N VAL A 85 -4.58 -7.51 -5.80
CA VAL A 85 -4.32 -6.10 -5.49
C VAL A 85 -4.21 -5.29 -6.79
N ILE A 86 -3.44 -5.79 -7.74
CA ILE A 86 -3.21 -5.11 -9.02
C ILE A 86 -4.51 -5.03 -9.83
N LYS A 87 -5.25 -6.13 -9.90
CA LYS A 87 -6.54 -6.16 -10.61
C LYS A 87 -7.51 -5.14 -10.04
N HIS A 88 -7.60 -5.06 -8.71
CA HIS A 88 -8.46 -4.08 -8.07
C HIS A 88 -8.02 -2.66 -8.40
N PHE A 89 -6.72 -2.39 -8.30
CA PHE A 89 -6.20 -1.06 -8.61
C PHE A 89 -6.51 -0.67 -10.06
N TYR A 90 -6.29 -1.56 -11.01
CA TYR A 90 -6.57 -1.29 -12.41
C TYR A 90 -8.06 -1.05 -12.67
N SER A 91 -8.93 -1.72 -11.92
CA SER A 91 -10.38 -1.53 -12.09
C SER A 91 -10.84 -0.13 -11.64
N VAL A 92 -10.11 0.48 -10.71
CA VAL A 92 -10.44 1.79 -10.17
C VAL A 92 -9.70 2.91 -10.90
N GLU A 93 -8.41 2.75 -11.13
CA GLU A 93 -7.52 3.81 -11.63
C GLU A 93 -7.06 3.60 -13.07
N GLY A 94 -7.34 2.46 -13.66
CA GLY A 94 -6.88 2.15 -15.01
C GLY A 94 -5.48 1.57 -15.05
N ALA A 95 -5.15 0.92 -16.16
CA ALA A 95 -3.86 0.26 -16.33
C ALA A 95 -2.74 1.30 -16.48
N GLN A 96 -1.65 1.07 -15.78
CA GLN A 96 -0.48 1.94 -15.80
C GLN A 96 0.73 1.14 -15.33
N ASP A 97 1.92 1.71 -15.51
CA ASP A 97 3.15 1.05 -15.07
C ASP A 97 3.24 1.06 -13.54
N LEU A 98 3.32 -0.11 -12.95
CA LEU A 98 3.31 -0.28 -11.49
C LEU A 98 4.60 -0.91 -11.00
N ALA A 99 5.00 -0.50 -9.81
CA ALA A 99 5.99 -1.19 -9.00
C ALA A 99 5.29 -1.65 -7.71
N LEU A 100 5.26 -2.94 -7.48
CA LEU A 100 4.67 -3.49 -6.25
C LEU A 100 5.74 -3.47 -5.17
N VAL A 101 5.50 -2.75 -4.08
CA VAL A 101 6.47 -2.59 -2.99
C VAL A 101 5.83 -3.08 -1.70
N ARG A 102 6.34 -4.16 -1.15
CA ARG A 102 5.80 -4.72 0.09
C ARG A 102 6.39 -4.04 1.30
N PRO A 103 5.58 -3.74 2.33
CA PRO A 103 6.11 -3.31 3.62
C PRO A 103 6.74 -4.52 4.32
N THR A 104 8.00 -4.42 4.64
CA THR A 104 8.72 -5.53 5.31
C THR A 104 9.42 -5.07 6.57
#